data_00c462e9699c8ca336eabdf34b540dd4
#
_entry.id   00c462e9699c8ca336eabdf34b540dd4
#
_cell.length_a   1.000
_cell.length_b   1.000
_cell.length_c   1.000
_cell.angle_alpha   90.00
_cell.angle_beta   90.00
_cell.angle_gamma   90.00
#
_symmetry.space_group_name_H-M   'P 1'
#
loop_
_entity.id
_entity.type
_entity.pdbx_description
1 polymer ?
#
loop_
_entity_poly.entity_id
_entity_poly.type
_entity_poly.pdbx_seq_one_letter_code
_entity_poly.pdbx_strand_id
1 'polypeptide(L)'
;MPLPVVLHILGALPFCILGAFQFAPGFRRHRPGWHRLAGRLLVLCGLAAGLSGLWMTQFYPLLQTGLLYSFRMLFGSAMVLSIALGLVAILRRDIARHRAWMMRGYAIGQGAGTQALTGLLWVLIFSTPNQQTHEWLMGASWVINLVVAEWIIRRKSSKGRKMQKRAHKARPQQAIY
;
A
#
# COMPACT_ATOMS: atom_id res chain seq x y z
N MET A 1 14.35 -23.29 4.11
CA MET A 1 13.22 -23.85 3.32
C MET A 1 12.83 -22.82 2.28
N PRO A 2 12.65 -23.17 1.00
CA PRO A 2 12.34 -22.19 -0.06
C PRO A 2 10.88 -21.70 -0.06
N LEU A 3 9.97 -22.42 0.62
CA LEU A 3 8.52 -22.14 0.55
C LEU A 3 8.13 -20.69 0.89
N PRO A 4 8.62 -20.03 1.97
CA PRO A 4 8.26 -18.65 2.26
C PRO A 4 8.74 -17.68 1.18
N VAL A 5 9.89 -17.92 0.58
CA VAL A 5 10.43 -17.11 -0.52
C VAL A 5 9.54 -17.23 -1.76
N VAL A 6 9.14 -18.45 -2.11
CA VAL A 6 8.24 -18.71 -3.24
C VAL A 6 6.88 -18.02 -3.02
N LEU A 7 6.29 -18.18 -1.84
CA LEU A 7 5.04 -17.51 -1.48
C LEU A 7 5.16 -15.99 -1.52
N HIS A 8 6.30 -15.46 -1.05
CA HIS A 8 6.56 -14.03 -1.10
C HIS A 8 6.59 -13.52 -2.55
N ILE A 9 7.35 -14.16 -3.42
CA ILE A 9 7.49 -13.75 -4.82
C ILE A 9 6.14 -13.87 -5.56
N LEU A 10 5.46 -15.02 -5.43
CA LEU A 10 4.16 -15.27 -6.07
C LEU A 10 3.06 -14.32 -5.56
N GLY A 11 3.15 -13.87 -4.32
CA GLY A 11 2.24 -12.86 -3.77
C GLY A 11 2.61 -11.44 -4.16
N ALA A 12 3.90 -11.07 -4.04
CA ALA A 12 4.36 -9.70 -4.23
C ALA A 12 4.25 -9.25 -5.69
N LEU A 13 4.63 -10.07 -6.67
CA LEU A 13 4.60 -9.68 -8.09
C LEU A 13 3.19 -9.32 -8.56
N PRO A 14 2.15 -10.19 -8.41
CA PRO A 14 0.79 -9.82 -8.81
C PRO A 14 0.27 -8.62 -7.99
N PHE A 15 0.55 -8.57 -6.69
CA PHE A 15 0.11 -7.47 -5.84
C PHE A 15 0.67 -6.12 -6.31
N CYS A 16 1.95 -6.05 -6.62
CA CYS A 16 2.60 -4.81 -7.07
C CYS A 16 2.18 -4.41 -8.49
N ILE A 17 2.13 -5.36 -9.43
CA ILE A 17 1.86 -5.05 -10.84
C ILE A 17 0.35 -4.81 -11.06
N LEU A 18 -0.49 -5.78 -10.69
CA LEU A 18 -1.92 -5.70 -10.95
C LEU A 18 -2.64 -4.77 -9.96
N GLY A 19 -2.07 -4.56 -8.77
CA GLY A 19 -2.63 -3.66 -7.76
C GLY A 19 -2.75 -2.22 -8.24
N ALA A 20 -1.84 -1.75 -9.11
CA ALA A 20 -1.91 -0.42 -9.70
C ALA A 20 -3.25 -0.17 -10.42
N PHE A 21 -3.73 -1.16 -11.17
CA PHE A 21 -4.97 -1.07 -11.94
C PHE A 21 -6.22 -0.96 -11.05
N GLN A 22 -6.15 -1.44 -9.79
CA GLN A 22 -7.26 -1.32 -8.85
C GLN A 22 -7.58 0.14 -8.48
N PHE A 23 -6.60 1.02 -8.57
CA PHE A 23 -6.75 2.44 -8.27
C PHE A 23 -7.12 3.27 -9.50
N ALA A 24 -7.08 2.70 -10.72
CA ALA A 24 -7.45 3.36 -11.96
C ALA A 24 -8.98 3.58 -12.04
N PRO A 25 -9.46 4.84 -12.16
CA PRO A 25 -10.90 5.13 -12.17
C PRO A 25 -11.63 4.51 -13.37
N GLY A 26 -10.99 4.49 -14.54
CA GLY A 26 -11.53 3.90 -15.76
C GLY A 26 -11.82 2.41 -15.61
N PHE A 27 -10.83 1.64 -15.15
CA PHE A 27 -10.97 0.20 -14.97
C PHE A 27 -12.12 -0.16 -14.01
N ARG A 28 -12.25 0.54 -12.90
CA ARG A 28 -13.31 0.32 -11.92
C ARG A 28 -14.70 0.65 -12.47
N ARG A 29 -14.82 1.68 -13.33
CA ARG A 29 -16.11 2.10 -13.90
C ARG A 29 -16.57 1.18 -15.03
N HIS A 30 -15.67 0.79 -15.93
CA HIS A 30 -16.02 0.01 -17.12
C HIS A 30 -16.10 -1.50 -16.87
N ARG A 31 -15.38 -2.02 -15.88
CA ARG A 31 -15.29 -3.46 -15.57
C ARG A 31 -15.44 -3.75 -14.06
N PRO A 32 -16.61 -3.46 -13.45
CA PRO A 32 -16.78 -3.61 -11.99
C PRO A 32 -16.69 -5.06 -11.50
N GLY A 33 -17.06 -6.04 -12.33
CA GLY A 33 -16.89 -7.48 -12.03
C GLY A 33 -15.41 -7.85 -11.90
N TRP A 34 -14.61 -7.46 -12.87
CA TRP A 34 -13.16 -7.66 -12.85
C TRP A 34 -12.48 -6.96 -11.66
N HIS A 35 -12.88 -5.73 -11.35
CA HIS A 35 -12.36 -5.01 -10.18
C HIS A 35 -12.59 -5.80 -8.89
N ARG A 36 -13.78 -6.39 -8.71
CA ARG A 36 -14.10 -7.20 -7.52
C ARG A 36 -13.32 -8.50 -7.48
N LEU A 37 -13.24 -9.23 -8.60
CA LEU A 37 -12.51 -10.49 -8.67
C LEU A 37 -11.01 -10.29 -8.45
N ALA A 38 -10.40 -9.39 -9.21
CA ALA A 38 -9.00 -9.05 -9.07
C ALA A 38 -8.68 -8.49 -7.68
N GLY A 39 -9.56 -7.67 -7.09
CA GLY A 39 -9.39 -7.16 -5.73
C GLY A 39 -9.32 -8.27 -4.68
N ARG A 40 -10.16 -9.30 -4.78
CA ARG A 40 -10.11 -10.47 -3.88
C ARG A 40 -8.80 -11.25 -4.01
N LEU A 41 -8.39 -11.51 -5.25
CA LEU A 41 -7.11 -12.18 -5.53
C LEU A 41 -5.93 -11.37 -4.97
N LEU A 42 -5.92 -10.06 -5.20
CA LEU A 42 -4.84 -9.18 -4.73
C LEU A 42 -4.78 -9.05 -3.21
N VAL A 43 -5.91 -9.14 -2.51
CA VAL A 43 -5.91 -9.23 -1.03
C VAL A 43 -5.15 -10.48 -0.58
N LEU A 44 -5.44 -11.65 -1.19
CA LEU A 44 -4.73 -12.89 -0.88
C LEU A 44 -3.24 -12.79 -1.21
N CYS A 45 -2.90 -12.26 -2.38
CA CYS A 45 -1.52 -12.02 -2.79
C CYS A 45 -0.78 -11.08 -1.83
N GLY A 46 -1.40 -9.98 -1.43
CA GLY A 46 -0.83 -9.01 -0.49
C GLY A 46 -0.63 -9.59 0.92
N LEU A 47 -1.57 -10.39 1.41
CA LEU A 47 -1.43 -11.09 2.69
C LEU A 47 -0.35 -12.16 2.61
N ALA A 48 -0.30 -12.96 1.53
CA ALA A 48 0.76 -13.95 1.32
C ALA A 48 2.14 -13.30 1.30
N ALA A 49 2.30 -12.20 0.56
CA ALA A 49 3.55 -11.45 0.51
C ALA A 49 3.93 -10.85 1.87
N GLY A 50 2.98 -10.20 2.56
CA GLY A 50 3.23 -9.58 3.87
C GLY A 50 3.59 -10.61 4.94
N LEU A 51 2.79 -11.68 5.07
CA LEU A 51 3.01 -12.71 6.09
C LEU A 51 4.29 -13.52 5.84
N SER A 52 4.55 -13.91 4.58
CA SER A 52 5.80 -14.62 4.24
C SER A 52 7.02 -13.72 4.43
N GLY A 53 6.92 -12.43 4.12
CA GLY A 53 7.98 -11.45 4.38
C GLY A 53 8.29 -11.29 5.87
N LEU A 54 7.26 -11.18 6.71
CA LEU A 54 7.40 -11.14 8.17
C LEU A 54 8.01 -12.44 8.70
N TRP A 55 7.53 -13.59 8.20
CA TRP A 55 8.07 -14.89 8.59
C TRP A 55 9.55 -15.00 8.24
N MET A 56 9.96 -14.63 7.01
CA MET A 56 11.37 -14.63 6.63
C MET A 56 12.21 -13.69 7.48
N THR A 57 11.70 -12.48 7.76
CA THR A 57 12.39 -11.51 8.62
C THR A 57 12.63 -12.07 10.01
N GLN A 58 11.67 -12.82 10.56
CA GLN A 58 11.76 -13.39 11.91
C GLN A 58 12.67 -14.63 11.97
N PHE A 59 12.64 -15.49 10.96
CA PHE A 59 13.25 -16.81 11.06
C PHE A 59 14.49 -17.03 10.19
N TYR A 60 14.83 -16.09 9.30
CA TYR A 60 16.06 -16.16 8.53
C TYR A 60 17.18 -15.35 9.22
N PRO A 61 18.25 -16.00 9.70
CA PRO A 61 19.29 -15.34 10.51
C PRO A 61 19.92 -14.12 9.86
N LEU A 62 20.11 -14.15 8.55
CA LEU A 62 20.68 -13.04 7.77
C LEU A 62 19.78 -11.79 7.73
N LEU A 63 18.49 -11.92 8.06
CA LEU A 63 17.52 -10.83 8.06
C LEU A 63 17.24 -10.27 9.45
N GLN A 64 17.78 -10.89 10.50
CA GLN A 64 17.50 -10.55 11.90
C GLN A 64 18.42 -9.46 12.47
N THR A 65 19.24 -8.81 11.65
CA THR A 65 20.24 -7.84 12.09
C THR A 65 19.93 -6.43 11.67
N GLY A 66 20.42 -5.47 12.46
CA GLY A 66 20.40 -4.06 12.14
C GLY A 66 19.03 -3.39 12.21
N LEU A 67 19.02 -2.12 11.84
CA LEU A 67 17.82 -1.27 11.79
C LEU A 67 16.81 -1.76 10.75
N LEU A 68 17.31 -2.41 9.68
CA LEU A 68 16.46 -2.94 8.61
C LEU A 68 15.52 -4.04 9.09
N TYR A 69 15.91 -4.86 10.07
CA TYR A 69 14.99 -5.80 10.72
C TYR A 69 13.78 -5.07 11.31
N SER A 70 14.02 -4.01 12.08
CA SER A 70 12.96 -3.21 12.71
C SER A 70 12.03 -2.58 11.66
N PHE A 71 12.58 -2.05 10.57
CA PHE A 71 11.79 -1.51 9.48
C PHE A 71 10.94 -2.59 8.79
N ARG A 72 11.50 -3.75 8.50
CA ARG A 72 10.74 -4.87 7.88
C ARG A 72 9.60 -5.33 8.78
N MET A 73 9.84 -5.48 10.08
CA MET A 73 8.80 -5.84 11.04
C MET A 73 7.71 -4.77 11.13
N LEU A 74 8.08 -3.50 11.22
CA LEU A 74 7.15 -2.39 11.32
C LEU A 74 6.29 -2.27 10.05
N PHE A 75 6.92 -2.11 8.89
CA PHE A 75 6.19 -1.88 7.64
C PHE A 75 5.48 -3.13 7.14
N GLY A 76 6.05 -4.31 7.33
CA GLY A 76 5.39 -5.59 7.02
C GLY A 76 4.12 -5.79 7.84
N SER A 77 4.18 -5.55 9.15
CA SER A 77 3.01 -5.62 10.03
C SER A 77 1.97 -4.54 9.67
N ALA A 78 2.42 -3.31 9.38
CA ALA A 78 1.55 -2.23 8.93
C ALA A 78 0.86 -2.55 7.59
N MET A 79 1.54 -3.23 6.66
CA MET A 79 0.96 -3.69 5.40
C MET A 79 -0.15 -4.71 5.64
N VAL A 80 0.12 -5.78 6.41
CA VAL A 80 -0.86 -6.82 6.74
C VAL A 80 -2.07 -6.21 7.45
N LEU A 81 -1.84 -5.36 8.44
CA LEU A 81 -2.90 -4.66 9.17
C LEU A 81 -3.72 -3.76 8.25
N SER A 82 -3.10 -3.02 7.36
CA SER A 82 -3.79 -2.15 6.39
C SER A 82 -4.70 -2.97 5.46
N ILE A 83 -4.24 -4.10 4.96
CA ILE A 83 -5.05 -5.00 4.12
C ILE A 83 -6.23 -5.57 4.92
N ALA A 84 -5.99 -6.03 6.15
CA ALA A 84 -7.03 -6.55 7.03
C ALA A 84 -8.10 -5.50 7.36
N LEU A 85 -7.69 -4.28 7.74
CA LEU A 85 -8.60 -3.17 8.00
C LEU A 85 -9.36 -2.73 6.75
N GLY A 86 -8.71 -2.78 5.58
CA GLY A 86 -9.35 -2.56 4.30
C GLY A 86 -10.43 -3.60 4.01
N LEU A 87 -10.17 -4.87 4.31
CA LEU A 87 -11.14 -5.95 4.18
C LEU A 87 -12.33 -5.77 5.14
N VAL A 88 -12.06 -5.47 6.42
CA VAL A 88 -13.13 -5.18 7.40
C VAL A 88 -13.99 -3.99 6.96
N ALA A 89 -13.38 -2.94 6.43
CA ALA A 89 -14.10 -1.77 5.95
C ALA A 89 -15.05 -2.10 4.79
N ILE A 90 -14.63 -2.93 3.82
CA ILE A 90 -15.50 -3.30 2.70
C ILE A 90 -16.65 -4.21 3.16
N LEU A 91 -16.42 -5.11 4.11
CA LEU A 91 -17.47 -5.93 4.72
C LEU A 91 -18.52 -5.06 5.44
N ARG A 92 -18.09 -3.95 6.03
CA ARG A 92 -18.96 -2.94 6.65
C ARG A 92 -19.55 -1.94 5.64
N ARG A 93 -19.32 -2.13 4.34
CA ARG A 93 -19.75 -1.25 3.25
C ARG A 93 -19.19 0.18 3.32
N ASP A 94 -18.13 0.40 4.10
CA ASP A 94 -17.42 1.69 4.17
C ASP A 94 -16.36 1.75 3.07
N ILE A 95 -16.80 2.16 1.88
CA ILE A 95 -15.96 2.25 0.68
C ILE A 95 -14.82 3.27 0.85
N ALA A 96 -15.06 4.35 1.59
CA ALA A 96 -14.07 5.40 1.79
C ALA A 96 -12.89 4.88 2.64
N ARG A 97 -13.19 4.23 3.75
CA ARG A 97 -12.19 3.57 4.61
C ARG A 97 -11.48 2.43 3.89
N HIS A 98 -12.25 1.54 3.21
CA HIS A 98 -11.66 0.47 2.41
C HIS A 98 -10.58 1.00 1.47
N ARG A 99 -10.92 2.03 0.69
CA ARG A 99 -10.00 2.63 -0.27
C ARG A 99 -8.76 3.22 0.40
N ALA A 100 -8.92 3.90 1.54
CA ALA A 100 -7.81 4.50 2.26
C ALA A 100 -6.85 3.43 2.79
N TRP A 101 -7.37 2.37 3.41
CA TRP A 101 -6.57 1.28 3.94
C TRP A 101 -5.87 0.47 2.86
N MET A 102 -6.58 0.12 1.77
CA MET A 102 -5.96 -0.57 0.63
C MET A 102 -4.85 0.26 -0.02
N MET A 103 -4.99 1.59 -0.06
CA MET A 103 -3.95 2.47 -0.60
C MET A 103 -2.70 2.47 0.28
N ARG A 104 -2.84 2.44 1.61
CA ARG A 104 -1.70 2.33 2.55
C ARG A 104 -0.99 0.98 2.39
N GLY A 105 -1.75 -0.12 2.41
CA GLY A 105 -1.18 -1.45 2.20
C GLY A 105 -0.44 -1.58 0.87
N TYR A 106 -1.03 -1.03 -0.20
CA TYR A 106 -0.39 -1.01 -1.52
C TYR A 106 0.88 -0.15 -1.54
N ALA A 107 0.86 1.03 -0.93
CA ALA A 107 2.03 1.91 -0.85
C ALA A 107 3.22 1.26 -0.14
N ILE A 108 2.96 0.51 0.94
CA ILE A 108 4.00 -0.26 1.63
C ILE A 108 4.52 -1.38 0.73
N GLY A 109 3.64 -2.13 0.06
CA GLY A 109 4.04 -3.19 -0.87
C GLY A 109 4.90 -2.70 -2.04
N GLN A 110 4.71 -1.45 -2.49
CA GLN A 110 5.56 -0.81 -3.50
C GLN A 110 6.95 -0.40 -2.98
N GLY A 111 7.22 -0.64 -1.70
CA GLY A 111 8.51 -0.33 -1.09
C GLY A 111 9.69 -0.87 -1.89
N ALA A 112 9.65 -2.14 -2.31
CA ALA A 112 10.71 -2.78 -3.07
C ALA A 112 11.04 -2.04 -4.38
N GLY A 113 10.03 -1.57 -5.12
CA GLY A 113 10.25 -0.78 -6.34
C GLY A 113 10.91 0.57 -6.06
N THR A 114 10.47 1.26 -5.01
CA THR A 114 11.07 2.52 -4.58
C THR A 114 12.48 2.31 -4.04
N GLN A 115 12.73 1.22 -3.31
CA GLN A 115 14.06 0.83 -2.82
C GLN A 115 15.05 0.59 -3.97
N ALA A 116 14.61 -0.10 -5.01
CA ALA A 116 15.44 -0.31 -6.21
C ALA A 116 15.79 1.03 -6.88
N LEU A 117 14.82 1.94 -7.00
CA LEU A 117 15.03 3.24 -7.60
C LEU A 117 15.95 4.14 -6.75
N THR A 118 15.70 4.25 -5.45
CA THR A 118 16.53 5.07 -4.54
C THR A 118 17.95 4.52 -4.41
N GLY A 119 18.10 3.19 -4.37
CA GLY A 119 19.41 2.54 -4.37
C GLY A 119 20.20 2.79 -5.66
N LEU A 120 19.53 2.67 -6.82
CA LEU A 120 20.15 2.97 -8.11
C LEU A 120 20.60 4.43 -8.20
N LEU A 121 19.73 5.37 -7.84
CA LEU A 121 20.06 6.80 -7.83
C LEU A 121 21.25 7.11 -6.89
N TRP A 122 21.26 6.48 -5.73
CA TRP A 122 22.37 6.64 -4.79
C TRP A 122 23.70 6.18 -5.38
N VAL A 123 23.73 4.97 -5.97
CA VAL A 123 24.96 4.42 -6.57
C VAL A 123 25.44 5.28 -7.75
N LEU A 124 24.53 5.82 -8.57
CA LEU A 124 24.89 6.69 -9.69
C LEU A 124 25.49 8.03 -9.27
N ILE A 125 25.09 8.58 -8.10
CA ILE A 125 25.50 9.91 -7.68
C ILE A 125 26.72 9.86 -6.74
N PHE A 126 26.77 8.88 -5.83
CA PHE A 126 27.77 8.86 -4.75
C PHE A 126 28.74 7.69 -4.85
N SER A 127 28.28 6.48 -4.74
CA SER A 127 29.02 5.19 -4.81
C SER A 127 28.17 4.10 -4.14
N THR A 128 28.75 2.90 -3.93
CA THR A 128 28.08 1.84 -3.16
C THR A 128 27.84 2.30 -1.71
N PRO A 129 26.58 2.23 -1.22
CA PRO A 129 26.28 2.67 0.15
C PRO A 129 26.89 1.71 1.18
N ASN A 130 27.36 2.25 2.30
CA ASN A 130 27.70 1.41 3.45
C ASN A 130 26.41 0.80 4.06
N GLN A 131 26.56 -0.18 4.96
CA GLN A 131 25.46 -0.91 5.57
C GLN A 131 24.41 0.02 6.19
N GLN A 132 24.85 1.01 6.97
CA GLN A 132 23.95 1.95 7.64
C GLN A 132 23.17 2.83 6.64
N THR A 133 23.82 3.37 5.64
CA THR A 133 23.20 4.15 4.57
C THR A 133 22.18 3.32 3.80
N HIS A 134 22.52 2.05 3.50
CA HIS A 134 21.62 1.12 2.86
C HIS A 134 20.32 0.92 3.67
N GLU A 135 20.43 0.69 4.98
CA GLU A 135 19.27 0.51 5.86
C GLU A 135 18.37 1.76 5.91
N TRP A 136 18.96 2.95 5.97
CA TRP A 136 18.20 4.20 5.92
C TRP A 136 17.51 4.43 4.57
N LEU A 137 18.18 4.15 3.45
CA LEU A 137 17.55 4.24 2.11
C LEU A 137 16.35 3.31 1.98
N MET A 138 16.47 2.08 2.50
CA MET A 138 15.38 1.12 2.55
C MET A 138 14.20 1.64 3.37
N GLY A 139 14.46 2.15 4.59
CA GLY A 139 13.43 2.73 5.46
C GLY A 139 12.74 3.94 4.85
N ALA A 140 13.55 4.88 4.31
CA ALA A 140 13.05 6.09 3.67
C ALA A 140 12.11 5.79 2.50
N SER A 141 12.36 4.74 1.74
CA SER A 141 11.52 4.34 0.60
C SER A 141 10.09 4.01 1.04
N TRP A 142 9.89 3.31 2.14
CA TRP A 142 8.55 3.06 2.69
C TRP A 142 7.88 4.33 3.17
N VAL A 143 8.63 5.21 3.84
CA VAL A 143 8.12 6.51 4.33
C VAL A 143 7.66 7.38 3.17
N ILE A 144 8.45 7.49 2.10
CA ILE A 144 8.11 8.24 0.88
C ILE A 144 6.77 7.73 0.31
N ASN A 145 6.63 6.42 0.13
CA ASN A 145 5.41 5.83 -0.41
C ASN A 145 4.19 6.11 0.47
N LEU A 146 4.33 6.01 1.79
CA LEU A 146 3.25 6.32 2.72
C LEU A 146 2.87 7.79 2.72
N VAL A 147 3.83 8.70 2.67
CA VAL A 147 3.58 10.15 2.58
C VAL A 147 2.80 10.48 1.31
N VAL A 148 3.20 9.90 0.17
CA VAL A 148 2.47 10.07 -1.09
C VAL A 148 1.03 9.50 -0.99
N ALA A 149 0.87 8.31 -0.41
CA ALA A 149 -0.44 7.71 -0.20
C ALA A 149 -1.34 8.58 0.69
N GLU A 150 -0.84 9.06 1.82
CA GLU A 150 -1.58 9.95 2.73
C GLU A 150 -1.96 11.28 2.07
N TRP A 151 -1.06 11.86 1.30
CA TRP A 151 -1.35 13.08 0.54
C TRP A 151 -2.50 12.86 -0.44
N ILE A 152 -2.50 11.75 -1.21
CA ILE A 152 -3.57 11.40 -2.13
C ILE A 152 -4.89 11.17 -1.40
N ILE A 153 -4.89 10.44 -0.28
CA ILE A 153 -6.07 10.15 0.54
C ILE A 153 -6.70 11.45 1.04
N ARG A 154 -5.90 12.31 1.66
CA ARG A 154 -6.37 13.60 2.22
C ARG A 154 -6.90 14.54 1.15
N ARG A 155 -6.22 14.64 0.00
CA ARG A 155 -6.64 15.48 -1.13
C ARG A 155 -8.00 15.08 -1.69
N LYS A 156 -8.30 13.78 -1.76
CA LYS A 156 -9.60 13.27 -2.21
C LYS A 156 -10.71 13.51 -1.18
N SER A 157 -10.43 13.34 0.09
CA SER A 157 -11.37 13.60 1.18
C SER A 157 -11.77 15.08 1.23
N SER A 158 -10.83 16.01 1.04
CA SER A 158 -11.10 17.45 1.04
C SER A 158 -11.98 17.89 -0.15
N LYS A 159 -11.74 17.32 -1.35
CA LYS A 159 -12.58 17.59 -2.53
C LYS A 159 -14.02 17.11 -2.34
N GLY A 160 -14.21 15.92 -1.79
CA GLY A 160 -15.54 15.37 -1.48
C GLY A 160 -16.32 16.26 -0.52
N ARG A 161 -15.70 16.70 0.57
CA ARG A 161 -16.31 17.63 1.54
C ARG A 161 -16.70 18.99 0.93
N LYS A 162 -15.85 19.55 0.06
CA LYS A 162 -16.15 20.81 -0.64
C LYS A 162 -17.33 20.68 -1.58
N MET A 163 -17.43 19.59 -2.33
CA MET A 163 -18.58 19.32 -3.23
C MET A 163 -19.87 19.14 -2.44
N GLN A 164 -19.86 18.42 -1.33
CA GLN A 164 -21.02 18.21 -0.47
C GLN A 164 -21.51 19.53 0.16
N LYS A 165 -20.59 20.38 0.63
CA LYS A 165 -20.94 21.72 1.14
C LYS A 165 -21.54 22.62 0.06
N ARG A 166 -21.02 22.58 -1.18
CA ARG A 166 -21.58 23.34 -2.32
C ARG A 166 -22.97 22.84 -2.69
N ALA A 167 -23.19 21.52 -2.75
CA ALA A 167 -24.49 20.94 -3.05
C ALA A 167 -25.53 21.27 -1.97
N HIS A 168 -25.14 21.26 -0.69
CA HIS A 168 -26.01 21.66 0.41
C HIS A 168 -26.38 23.14 0.35
N LYS A 169 -25.43 24.02 0.00
CA LYS A 169 -25.67 25.47 -0.15
C LYS A 169 -26.52 25.83 -1.38
N ALA A 170 -26.49 24.98 -2.42
CA ALA A 170 -27.25 25.17 -3.66
C ALA A 170 -28.68 24.59 -3.61
N ARG A 171 -29.05 23.88 -2.54
CA ARG A 171 -30.44 23.46 -2.32
C ARG A 171 -31.25 24.72 -1.92
N PRO A 172 -32.23 25.18 -2.73
CA PRO A 172 -33.14 26.21 -2.30
C PRO A 172 -33.83 25.72 -1.03
N GLN A 173 -33.97 26.60 -0.02
CA GLN A 173 -34.95 26.39 1.02
C GLN A 173 -36.30 26.38 0.30
N GLN A 174 -36.81 25.19 -0.04
CA GLN A 174 -38.20 25.07 -0.42
C GLN A 174 -38.98 25.49 0.82
N ALA A 175 -39.48 26.72 0.72
CA ALA A 175 -40.29 27.36 1.72
C ALA A 175 -41.47 26.44 2.07
N ILE A 176 -41.62 26.26 3.35
CA ILE A 176 -42.82 25.78 3.99
C ILE A 176 -43.90 26.79 3.65
N TYR A 177 -44.82 26.44 2.73
CA TYR A 177 -46.15 27.04 2.63
C TYR A 177 -47.17 25.94 2.70
#